data_1137d23922f3d6c7807638b352549989
#
_entry.id   1137d23922f3d6c7807638b352549989
#
_cell.length_a   1.000
_cell.length_b   1.000
_cell.length_c   1.000
_cell.angle_alpha   90.00
_cell.angle_beta   90.00
_cell.angle_gamma   90.00
#
_symmetry.space_group_name_H-M   'P 1'
#
loop_
_entity.id
_entity.type
_entity.pdbx_description
1 polymer ?
#
loop_
_entity_poly.entity_id
_entity_poly.type
_entity_poly.pdbx_seq_one_letter_code
_entity_poly.pdbx_strand_id
1 'polypeptide(L)'
;YENGQNKGFGLIKGKVVRMDSESVRVPHIGWDEVKSSDDKLFKGMRYNCFYFMHSYHFVLEDKDANIATTYYGNLKICSAVRKDNIVGVQFHPEKSQGDGLRFLKNTVEAML
;
A
#
# COMPACT_ATOMS: atom_id res chain seq x y z
N TYR A 1 -0.97 -3.41 8.79
CA TYR A 1 -0.56 -3.05 10.14
C TYR A 1 0.84 -3.48 10.42
N GLU A 2 1.58 -2.59 11.02
CA GLU A 2 2.99 -2.83 11.25
C GLU A 2 3.27 -3.91 12.29
N ASN A 3 2.38 -4.10 13.22
CA ASN A 3 2.56 -5.10 14.28
C ASN A 3 2.10 -6.48 13.88
N GLY A 4 1.66 -6.66 12.68
CA GLY A 4 1.44 -7.96 12.07
C GLY A 4 0.19 -8.71 12.48
N GLN A 5 -0.44 -8.37 13.56
CA GLN A 5 -1.64 -9.06 14.01
C GLN A 5 -2.88 -8.29 13.61
N ASN A 6 -3.48 -8.71 12.52
CA ASN A 6 -4.69 -8.08 12.05
C ASN A 6 -5.60 -9.12 11.42
N LYS A 7 -6.76 -9.33 12.01
CA LYS A 7 -7.72 -10.33 11.55
C LYS A 7 -8.27 -10.01 10.16
N GLY A 8 -8.31 -8.73 9.77
CA GLY A 8 -8.73 -8.35 8.43
C GLY A 8 -7.84 -8.93 7.35
N PHE A 9 -6.55 -9.05 7.61
CA PHE A 9 -5.61 -9.64 6.67
C PHE A 9 -5.65 -11.16 6.65
N GLY A 10 -6.37 -11.80 7.57
CA GLY A 10 -6.58 -13.23 7.50
C GLY A 10 -7.27 -13.68 6.22
N LEU A 11 -7.99 -12.77 5.56
CA LEU A 11 -8.66 -13.03 4.29
C LEU A 11 -7.76 -12.82 3.08
N ILE A 12 -6.62 -12.16 3.27
CA ILE A 12 -5.60 -11.97 2.24
C ILE A 12 -4.33 -12.62 2.77
N LYS A 13 -3.91 -13.69 2.12
CA LYS A 13 -2.78 -14.46 2.61
C LYS A 13 -1.45 -13.73 2.45
N GLY A 14 -0.66 -13.75 3.49
CA GLY A 14 0.66 -13.13 3.50
C GLY A 14 1.17 -12.98 4.93
N LYS A 15 2.27 -12.27 5.06
CA LYS A 15 2.86 -12.01 6.38
C LYS A 15 3.45 -10.62 6.42
N VAL A 16 3.49 -10.03 7.61
CA VAL A 16 4.11 -8.73 7.83
C VAL A 16 5.53 -8.96 8.33
N VAL A 17 6.50 -8.37 7.63
CA VAL A 17 7.91 -8.51 7.97
C VAL A 17 8.56 -7.14 8.11
N ARG A 18 9.59 -7.05 8.96
CA ARG A 18 10.36 -5.83 9.10
C ARG A 18 11.28 -5.66 7.90
N MET A 19 11.39 -4.43 7.40
CA MET A 19 12.32 -4.14 6.31
C MET A 19 13.77 -4.36 6.77
N ASP A 20 14.59 -4.87 5.86
CA ASP A 20 15.99 -5.15 6.14
C ASP A 20 16.79 -3.84 6.17
N SER A 21 17.24 -3.44 7.35
CA SER A 21 18.00 -2.20 7.53
C SER A 21 19.39 -2.23 6.91
N GLU A 22 19.88 -3.40 6.52
CA GLU A 22 21.14 -3.51 5.79
C GLU A 22 20.97 -3.20 4.31
N SER A 23 19.76 -3.39 3.78
CA SER A 23 19.47 -3.15 2.36
C SER A 23 18.92 -1.76 2.11
N VAL A 24 18.11 -1.22 3.02
CA VAL A 24 17.43 0.06 2.86
C VAL A 24 17.41 0.80 4.20
N ARG A 25 17.21 2.12 4.12
CA ARG A 25 17.02 2.91 5.34
C ARG A 25 15.67 2.58 5.95
N VAL A 26 15.64 2.28 7.25
CA VAL A 26 14.41 1.98 7.98
C VAL A 26 14.26 3.02 9.09
N PRO A 27 13.08 3.62 9.25
CA PRO A 27 11.86 3.40 8.47
C PRO A 27 11.88 4.07 7.08
N HIS A 28 11.00 3.62 6.21
CA HIS A 28 10.73 4.26 4.93
C HIS A 28 9.84 5.47 5.21
N ILE A 29 10.38 6.66 5.10
CA ILE A 29 9.67 7.90 5.36
C ILE A 29 9.81 8.83 4.17
N GLY A 30 8.71 9.37 3.71
CA GLY A 30 8.70 10.36 2.66
C GLY A 30 7.75 10.01 1.52
N TRP A 31 7.85 10.80 0.47
CA TRP A 31 7.04 10.63 -0.73
C TRP A 31 7.68 9.61 -1.66
N ASP A 32 6.89 8.72 -2.19
CA ASP A 32 7.38 7.73 -3.13
C ASP A 32 6.31 7.37 -4.15
N GLU A 33 6.75 6.94 -5.31
CA GLU A 33 5.85 6.57 -6.39
C GLU A 33 5.21 5.23 -6.13
N VAL A 34 3.91 5.15 -6.44
CA VAL A 34 3.13 3.94 -6.37
C VAL A 34 2.80 3.52 -7.80
N LYS A 35 3.23 2.32 -8.18
CA LYS A 35 2.92 1.76 -9.50
C LYS A 35 1.68 0.89 -9.37
N SER A 36 0.56 1.44 -9.79
CA SER A 36 -0.72 0.76 -9.67
C SER A 36 -1.08 -0.01 -10.95
N SER A 37 -1.88 -1.05 -10.77
CA SER A 37 -2.57 -1.70 -11.87
C SER A 37 -3.80 -0.88 -12.26
N ASP A 38 -4.62 -1.42 -13.16
CA ASP A 38 -5.85 -0.75 -13.62
C ASP A 38 -6.98 -0.78 -12.60
N ASP A 39 -6.67 -0.77 -11.32
CA ASP A 39 -7.71 -0.78 -10.31
C ASP A 39 -8.36 0.60 -10.21
N LYS A 40 -9.69 0.59 -10.07
CA LYS A 40 -10.46 1.84 -10.00
C LYS A 40 -10.12 2.69 -8.77
N LEU A 41 -9.48 2.12 -7.76
CA LEU A 41 -9.06 2.90 -6.59
C LEU A 41 -7.99 3.92 -6.93
N PHE A 42 -7.22 3.68 -8.00
CA PHE A 42 -6.17 4.59 -8.44
C PHE A 42 -6.57 5.40 -9.66
N LYS A 43 -7.84 5.42 -10.01
CA LYS A 43 -8.33 6.19 -11.14
C LYS A 43 -8.23 7.69 -10.87
N GLY A 44 -7.75 8.43 -11.86
CA GLY A 44 -7.67 9.89 -11.76
C GLY A 44 -6.48 10.41 -10.98
N MET A 45 -5.48 9.59 -10.75
CA MET A 45 -4.27 10.02 -10.07
C MET A 45 -3.48 10.99 -10.93
N ARG A 46 -2.95 12.05 -10.30
CA ARG A 46 -2.17 13.05 -11.00
C ARG A 46 -0.70 12.73 -11.03
N TYR A 47 -0.14 12.31 -9.90
CA TYR A 47 1.29 12.04 -9.75
C TYR A 47 1.60 10.61 -9.33
N ASN A 48 0.64 9.91 -8.75
CA ASN A 48 0.83 8.59 -8.17
C ASN A 48 1.91 8.56 -7.09
N CYS A 49 2.13 9.69 -6.42
CA CYS A 49 3.07 9.77 -5.30
C CYS A 49 2.31 9.89 -4.00
N PHE A 50 2.68 9.06 -3.04
CA PHE A 50 2.01 8.99 -1.76
C PHE A 50 3.03 9.05 -0.64
N TYR A 51 2.58 9.46 0.54
CA TYR A 51 3.45 9.59 1.70
C TYR A 51 3.54 8.26 2.45
N PHE A 52 4.76 7.82 2.73
CA PHE A 52 5.03 6.59 3.46
C PHE A 52 5.70 6.91 4.81
N MET A 53 5.36 6.11 5.81
CA MET A 53 6.03 6.14 7.11
C MET A 53 5.84 4.77 7.74
N HIS A 54 6.77 3.84 7.50
CA HIS A 54 6.62 2.48 7.99
C HIS A 54 7.98 1.79 8.11
N SER A 55 8.04 0.80 8.99
CA SER A 55 9.23 -0.05 9.19
C SER A 55 8.96 -1.50 8.78
N TYR A 56 7.72 -1.88 8.62
CA TYR A 56 7.29 -3.21 8.24
C TYR A 56 6.54 -3.16 6.93
N HIS A 57 6.56 -4.25 6.18
CA HIS A 57 5.78 -4.33 4.95
C HIS A 57 5.14 -5.71 4.82
N PHE A 58 4.12 -5.80 4.00
CA PHE A 58 3.36 -7.02 3.80
C PHE A 58 3.96 -7.82 2.66
N VAL A 59 4.33 -9.06 2.95
CA VAL A 59 4.78 -10.00 1.93
C VAL A 59 3.59 -10.84 1.53
N LEU A 60 3.07 -10.57 0.34
CA LEU A 60 1.81 -11.10 -0.12
C LEU A 60 1.98 -12.50 -0.73
N GLU A 61 1.16 -13.45 -0.28
CA GLU A 61 1.10 -14.78 -0.89
C GLU A 61 0.07 -14.81 -2.01
N ASP A 62 -1.07 -14.14 -1.80
CA ASP A 62 -2.13 -14.04 -2.80
C ASP A 62 -1.82 -12.87 -3.74
N LYS A 63 -1.09 -13.15 -4.81
CA LYS A 63 -0.62 -12.11 -5.72
C LYS A 63 -1.73 -11.46 -6.52
N ASP A 64 -2.87 -12.11 -6.63
CA ASP A 64 -4.04 -11.53 -7.31
C ASP A 64 -4.64 -10.36 -6.51
N ALA A 65 -4.36 -10.30 -5.22
CA ALA A 65 -4.83 -9.21 -4.38
C ALA A 65 -3.95 -7.97 -4.48
N ASN A 66 -2.78 -8.05 -5.10
CA ASN A 66 -1.87 -6.90 -5.23
C ASN A 66 -2.37 -5.95 -6.30
N ILE A 67 -2.66 -4.71 -5.91
CA ILE A 67 -3.09 -3.69 -6.88
C ILE A 67 -2.08 -2.57 -7.06
N ALA A 68 -1.04 -2.50 -6.24
CA ALA A 68 -0.02 -1.47 -6.38
C ALA A 68 1.28 -1.89 -5.71
N THR A 69 2.39 -1.41 -6.28
CA THR A 69 3.73 -1.73 -5.83
C THR A 69 4.57 -0.46 -5.76
N THR A 70 5.44 -0.39 -4.76
CA THR A 70 6.43 0.68 -4.64
C THR A 70 7.81 0.06 -4.50
N TYR A 71 8.78 0.59 -5.23
CA TYR A 71 10.15 0.14 -5.11
C TYR A 71 10.93 1.09 -4.20
N TYR A 72 11.40 0.58 -3.09
CA TYR A 72 12.19 1.34 -2.14
C TYR A 72 13.60 0.76 -2.11
N GLY A 73 14.53 1.45 -2.79
CA GLY A 73 15.82 0.87 -3.05
C GLY A 73 15.67 -0.40 -3.89
N ASN A 74 16.23 -1.50 -3.44
CA ASN A 74 16.07 -2.81 -4.09
C ASN A 74 14.91 -3.62 -3.52
N LEU A 75 14.13 -3.03 -2.64
CA LEU A 75 13.02 -3.70 -1.97
C LEU A 75 11.72 -3.42 -2.69
N LYS A 76 11.01 -4.49 -3.05
CA LYS A 76 9.68 -4.39 -3.66
C LYS A 76 8.64 -4.43 -2.56
N ILE A 77 7.88 -3.34 -2.42
CA ILE A 77 6.86 -3.21 -1.39
C ILE A 77 5.49 -3.32 -2.04
N CYS A 78 4.64 -4.20 -1.49
CA CYS A 78 3.24 -4.23 -1.84
C CYS A 78 2.59 -3.01 -1.18
N SER A 79 2.31 -1.97 -1.96
CA SER A 79 1.82 -0.72 -1.40
C SER A 79 0.31 -0.67 -1.25
N ALA A 80 -0.42 -1.52 -1.97
CA ALA A 80 -1.87 -1.62 -1.81
C ALA A 80 -2.36 -3.00 -2.21
N VAL A 81 -3.33 -3.51 -1.46
CA VAL A 81 -3.99 -4.79 -1.75
C VAL A 81 -5.49 -4.58 -1.76
N ARG A 82 -6.17 -5.41 -2.53
CA ARG A 82 -7.63 -5.42 -2.56
C ARG A 82 -8.12 -6.83 -2.84
N LYS A 83 -9.08 -7.28 -2.04
CA LYS A 83 -9.76 -8.54 -2.26
C LYS A 83 -11.22 -8.35 -1.85
N ASP A 84 -12.13 -8.47 -2.81
CA ASP A 84 -13.55 -8.18 -2.60
C ASP A 84 -13.72 -6.77 -2.06
N ASN A 85 -14.24 -6.61 -0.85
CA ASN A 85 -14.41 -5.30 -0.21
C ASN A 85 -13.36 -5.00 0.85
N ILE A 86 -12.24 -5.73 0.82
CA ILE A 86 -11.13 -5.50 1.73
C ILE A 86 -10.04 -4.74 0.99
N VAL A 87 -9.63 -3.60 1.54
CA VAL A 87 -8.56 -2.77 1.00
C VAL A 87 -7.54 -2.50 2.10
N GLY A 88 -6.28 -2.72 1.78
CA GLY A 88 -5.19 -2.39 2.68
C GLY A 88 -4.13 -1.59 1.93
N VAL A 89 -3.55 -0.59 2.58
CA VAL A 89 -2.51 0.23 1.98
C VAL A 89 -1.36 0.41 2.95
N GLN A 90 -0.17 0.59 2.40
CA GLN A 90 1.04 0.86 3.17
C GLN A 90 1.27 2.35 3.34
N PHE A 91 0.83 3.14 2.38
CA PHE A 91 0.98 4.59 2.44
C PHE A 91 -0.13 5.24 3.27
N HIS A 92 0.04 6.54 3.54
CA HIS A 92 -0.94 7.33 4.30
C HIS A 92 -1.71 8.23 3.35
N PRO A 93 -2.91 7.81 2.89
CA PRO A 93 -3.69 8.64 1.96
C PRO A 93 -4.04 10.00 2.57
N GLU A 94 -4.32 10.04 3.87
CA GLU A 94 -4.69 11.27 4.56
C GLU A 94 -3.54 12.30 4.57
N LYS A 95 -2.30 11.84 4.34
CA LYS A 95 -1.13 12.71 4.30
C LYS A 95 -0.60 12.90 2.88
N SER A 96 -1.29 12.40 1.89
CA SER A 96 -0.80 12.34 0.51
C SER A 96 -1.44 13.38 -0.40
N GLN A 97 -2.00 14.44 0.15
CA GLN A 97 -2.56 15.59 -0.55
C GLN A 97 -3.59 15.19 -1.61
N GLY A 98 -3.52 15.76 -2.82
CA GLY A 98 -4.56 15.59 -3.83
C GLY A 98 -4.80 14.14 -4.26
N ASP A 99 -3.73 13.39 -4.56
CA ASP A 99 -3.86 11.99 -4.95
C ASP A 99 -4.37 11.15 -3.78
N GLY A 100 -3.96 11.48 -2.54
CA GLY A 100 -4.48 10.81 -1.35
C GLY A 100 -5.97 11.01 -1.17
N LEU A 101 -6.45 12.24 -1.35
CA LEU A 101 -7.89 12.52 -1.29
C LEU A 101 -8.65 11.80 -2.39
N ARG A 102 -8.08 11.76 -3.59
CA ARG A 102 -8.67 11.04 -4.71
C ARG A 102 -8.78 9.55 -4.40
N PHE A 103 -7.73 8.98 -3.82
CA PHE A 103 -7.72 7.57 -3.44
C PHE A 103 -8.83 7.28 -2.43
N LEU A 104 -8.97 8.12 -1.40
CA LEU A 104 -10.01 7.95 -0.39
C LEU A 104 -11.40 8.04 -1.00
N LYS A 105 -11.62 9.00 -1.88
CA LYS A 105 -12.89 9.13 -2.58
C LYS A 105 -13.20 7.91 -3.43
N ASN A 106 -12.21 7.45 -4.19
CA ASN A 106 -12.37 6.25 -5.02
C ASN A 106 -12.71 5.03 -4.18
N THR A 107 -12.07 4.91 -3.01
CA THR A 107 -12.31 3.80 -2.10
C THR A 107 -13.74 3.81 -1.57
N VAL A 108 -14.22 4.96 -1.14
CA VAL A 108 -15.59 5.09 -0.66
C VAL A 108 -16.59 4.72 -1.75
N GLU A 109 -16.37 5.24 -2.96
CA GLU A 109 -17.27 4.95 -4.09
C GLU A 109 -17.25 3.47 -4.46
N ALA A 110 -16.12 2.82 -4.37
CA ALA A 110 -15.99 1.40 -4.69
C ALA A 110 -16.68 0.51 -3.65
N MET A 111 -16.83 0.97 -2.41
CA MET A 111 -17.45 0.20 -1.32
C MET A 111 -18.96 0.40 -1.24
N LEU A 112 -19.51 1.33 -1.99
CA LEU A 112 -20.97 1.55 -2.06
C LEU A 112 -21.62 0.64 -3.13
#